data_79e240ad7d5bffc3c6fa11e994a11264
#
_entry.id   79e240ad7d5bffc3c6fa11e994a11264
#
_cell.length_a   1.000
_cell.length_b   1.000
_cell.length_c   1.000
_cell.angle_alpha   90.00
_cell.angle_beta   90.00
_cell.angle_gamma   90.00
#
_symmetry.space_group_name_H-M   'P 1'
#
loop_
_entity.id
_entity.type
_entity.pdbx_description
1 polymer ?
#
loop_
_entity_poly.entity_id
_entity_poly.type
_entity_poly.pdbx_seq_one_letter_code
_entity_poly.pdbx_strand_id
1 'polypeptide(L)'
;MEIAFWCCLFIVFYTYLGYGMLLYILVRIKRALCKRKTHDHDPSFTPDITLMICAYNEEDIVDEKMANTRQIDYPKDKLHVMWVTDGSSDKTNERLSLYDDVTIVFSPERRGKTAALKHGIKEVKTDIVVMTDANTMIGKEAIRVIVDHMQDPKVGCVAGEKRVMARDDSQAAAEGEGIYWKYESALKRLDYELHSAMGAAGELCAIRTALFEDMPDDTLLDDFIISMRIVERGYVIAYDSNAYAMEYGSADIVEESKRKRRIAAGGLQSSWRLRSLMNPLLHPITAFQFVSHRVLRWTVTPFAMLALIPLNVALVLDNAGWIYTVIWIMQLMFYLAALAGQWLASKGRKNKLLYIPYYFLFMNANVFRGIRYLATKTNGTWEKAKRG
;
A
#
# COMPACT_ATOMS: atom_id res chain seq x y z
N MET A 1 21.07 22.69 -20.40
CA MET A 1 19.67 22.25 -20.47
C MET A 1 19.55 20.75 -20.81
N GLU A 2 20.26 20.25 -21.82
CA GLU A 2 20.20 18.84 -22.26
C GLU A 2 20.46 17.84 -21.14
N ILE A 3 21.54 18.00 -20.36
CA ILE A 3 21.85 17.10 -19.24
C ILE A 3 20.67 17.05 -18.24
N ALA A 4 20.10 18.20 -17.88
CA ALA A 4 18.98 18.27 -16.96
C ALA A 4 17.74 17.54 -17.53
N PHE A 5 17.47 17.72 -18.82
CA PHE A 5 16.39 17.03 -19.51
C PHE A 5 16.56 15.50 -19.46
N TRP A 6 17.74 15.01 -19.85
CA TRP A 6 18.02 13.57 -19.86
C TRP A 6 18.03 12.97 -18.45
N CYS A 7 18.54 13.70 -17.44
CA CYS A 7 18.45 13.28 -16.04
C CYS A 7 17.00 13.16 -15.58
N CYS A 8 16.15 14.15 -15.87
CA CYS A 8 14.74 14.09 -15.52
C CYS A 8 14.02 12.93 -16.22
N LEU A 9 14.26 12.76 -17.52
CA LEU A 9 13.68 11.68 -18.31
C LEU A 9 14.12 10.31 -17.78
N PHE A 10 15.41 10.16 -17.45
CA PHE A 10 15.95 8.94 -16.86
C PHE A 10 15.31 8.65 -15.50
N ILE A 11 15.14 9.64 -14.62
CA ILE A 11 14.51 9.46 -13.31
C ILE A 11 13.06 8.97 -13.47
N VAL A 12 12.30 9.57 -14.38
CA VAL A 12 10.91 9.16 -14.65
C VAL A 12 10.86 7.72 -15.19
N PHE A 13 11.68 7.43 -16.20
CA PHE A 13 11.78 6.10 -16.79
C PHE A 13 12.20 5.06 -15.74
N TYR A 14 13.28 5.35 -15.00
CA TYR A 14 13.81 4.46 -13.97
C TYR A 14 12.76 4.13 -12.92
N THR A 15 12.07 5.13 -12.39
CA THR A 15 11.13 4.96 -11.28
C THR A 15 9.93 4.11 -11.67
N TYR A 16 9.41 4.25 -12.89
CA TYR A 16 8.19 3.55 -13.30
C TYR A 16 8.41 2.27 -14.09
N LEU A 17 9.51 2.16 -14.82
CA LEU A 17 9.81 1.01 -15.67
C LEU A 17 11.18 0.40 -15.35
N GLY A 18 12.22 1.22 -15.32
CA GLY A 18 13.61 0.78 -15.19
C GLY A 18 13.87 0.00 -13.91
N TYR A 19 13.30 0.45 -12.78
CA TYR A 19 13.40 -0.28 -11.50
C TYR A 19 12.82 -1.69 -11.59
N GLY A 20 11.61 -1.84 -12.12
CA GLY A 20 10.98 -3.15 -12.27
C GLY A 20 11.78 -4.10 -13.18
N MET A 21 12.34 -3.56 -14.27
CA MET A 21 13.21 -4.33 -15.18
C MET A 21 14.51 -4.76 -14.49
N LEU A 22 15.18 -3.81 -13.80
CA LEU A 22 16.41 -4.09 -13.05
C LEU A 22 16.16 -5.11 -11.94
N LEU A 23 15.09 -4.94 -11.17
CA LEU A 23 14.68 -5.84 -10.11
C LEU A 23 14.43 -7.26 -10.64
N TYR A 24 13.74 -7.39 -11.78
CA TYR A 24 13.52 -8.67 -12.43
C TYR A 24 14.84 -9.35 -12.80
N ILE A 25 15.81 -8.60 -13.38
CA ILE A 25 17.12 -9.12 -13.74
C ILE A 25 17.88 -9.59 -12.49
N LEU A 26 17.90 -8.76 -11.43
CA LEU A 26 18.58 -9.09 -10.16
C LEU A 26 18.00 -10.36 -9.52
N VAL A 27 16.68 -10.49 -9.52
CA VAL A 27 16.01 -11.70 -9.02
C VAL A 27 16.37 -12.93 -9.87
N ARG A 28 16.42 -12.79 -11.19
CA ARG A 28 16.85 -13.89 -12.08
C ARG A 28 18.28 -14.33 -11.80
N ILE A 29 19.19 -13.38 -11.61
CA ILE A 29 20.59 -13.64 -11.24
C ILE A 29 20.65 -14.33 -9.87
N LYS A 30 19.93 -13.82 -8.86
CA LYS A 30 19.87 -14.42 -7.54
C LYS A 30 19.39 -15.87 -7.59
N ARG A 31 18.32 -16.15 -8.34
CA ARG A 31 17.79 -17.52 -8.52
C ARG A 31 18.79 -18.45 -9.21
N ALA A 32 19.61 -17.94 -10.14
CA ALA A 32 20.62 -18.73 -10.82
C ALA A 32 21.83 -19.03 -9.93
N LEU A 33 22.23 -18.10 -9.08
CA LEU A 33 23.42 -18.22 -8.21
C LEU A 33 23.11 -18.88 -6.86
N CYS A 34 21.92 -18.64 -6.31
CA CYS A 34 21.54 -19.15 -5.00
C CYS A 34 20.53 -20.29 -5.17
N LYS A 35 20.91 -21.50 -4.77
CA LYS A 35 19.92 -22.57 -4.59
C LYS A 35 18.89 -22.11 -3.56
N ARG A 36 17.62 -22.16 -3.93
CA ARG A 36 16.51 -21.83 -3.02
C ARG A 36 16.66 -22.71 -1.77
N LYS A 37 16.97 -22.11 -0.63
CA LYS A 37 16.82 -22.82 0.64
C LYS A 37 15.33 -23.01 0.83
N THR A 38 14.83 -24.20 0.61
CA THR A 38 13.50 -24.57 1.09
C THR A 38 13.64 -24.63 2.61
N HIS A 39 12.99 -23.72 3.32
CA HIS A 39 12.70 -23.98 4.72
C HIS A 39 11.87 -25.27 4.77
N ASP A 40 12.20 -26.16 5.68
CA ASP A 40 11.34 -27.31 5.97
C ASP A 40 10.06 -26.71 6.58
N HIS A 41 9.04 -26.55 5.72
CA HIS A 41 7.73 -26.10 6.15
C HIS A 41 7.06 -27.24 6.92
N ASP A 42 6.69 -26.98 8.16
CA ASP A 42 5.85 -27.85 8.94
C ASP A 42 4.37 -27.51 8.66
N PRO A 43 3.64 -28.36 7.91
CA PRO A 43 2.21 -28.12 7.63
C PRO A 43 1.34 -28.15 8.88
N SER A 44 1.84 -28.75 9.98
CA SER A 44 1.15 -28.83 11.28
C SER A 44 1.34 -27.57 12.13
N PHE A 45 2.24 -26.66 11.73
CA PHE A 45 2.48 -25.41 12.45
C PHE A 45 1.26 -24.52 12.43
N THR A 46 0.54 -24.48 13.53
CA THR A 46 -0.67 -23.69 13.72
C THR A 46 -0.60 -23.00 15.08
N PRO A 47 0.17 -21.90 15.21
CA PRO A 47 0.26 -21.12 16.45
C PRO A 47 -1.06 -20.41 16.76
N ASP A 48 -1.21 -19.97 18.02
CA ASP A 48 -2.26 -19.03 18.37
C ASP A 48 -1.99 -17.68 17.70
N ILE A 49 -3.02 -17.10 17.08
CA ILE A 49 -2.96 -15.79 16.41
C ILE A 49 -4.12 -14.91 16.83
N THR A 50 -3.90 -13.61 16.85
CA THR A 50 -4.96 -12.62 17.01
C THR A 50 -5.28 -11.96 15.69
N LEU A 51 -6.53 -12.05 15.23
CA LEU A 51 -7.05 -11.27 14.12
C LEU A 51 -7.63 -9.97 14.67
N MET A 52 -6.88 -8.88 14.52
CA MET A 52 -7.26 -7.56 15.04
C MET A 52 -7.93 -6.73 13.94
N ILE A 53 -9.17 -6.33 14.18
CA ILE A 53 -10.04 -5.58 13.26
C ILE A 53 -10.30 -4.20 13.86
N CYS A 54 -9.78 -3.13 13.22
CA CYS A 54 -10.04 -1.76 13.65
C CYS A 54 -11.32 -1.22 13.00
N ALA A 55 -12.22 -0.62 13.81
CA ALA A 55 -13.50 -0.13 13.36
C ALA A 55 -13.83 1.27 13.91
N TYR A 56 -14.48 2.09 13.08
CA TYR A 56 -15.09 3.34 13.46
C TYR A 56 -16.37 3.56 12.64
N ASN A 57 -17.53 3.49 13.29
CA ASN A 57 -18.85 3.62 12.66
C ASN A 57 -19.04 2.63 11.50
N GLU A 58 -18.94 1.34 11.78
CA GLU A 58 -19.01 0.25 10.81
C GLU A 58 -20.22 -0.68 11.05
N GLU A 59 -21.34 -0.15 11.60
CA GLU A 59 -22.53 -0.95 11.94
C GLU A 59 -23.05 -1.81 10.77
N ASP A 60 -22.95 -1.29 9.55
CA ASP A 60 -23.45 -1.97 8.35
C ASP A 60 -22.59 -3.16 7.91
N ILE A 61 -21.32 -3.23 8.34
CA ILE A 61 -20.37 -4.23 7.87
C ILE A 61 -20.07 -5.32 8.90
N VAL A 62 -20.43 -5.12 10.17
CA VAL A 62 -20.10 -6.05 11.26
C VAL A 62 -20.51 -7.48 10.93
N ASP A 63 -21.75 -7.70 10.53
CA ASP A 63 -22.29 -9.05 10.31
C ASP A 63 -21.61 -9.72 9.09
N GLU A 64 -21.37 -8.97 8.01
CA GLU A 64 -20.67 -9.47 6.83
C GLU A 64 -19.22 -9.83 7.16
N LYS A 65 -18.52 -8.97 7.91
CA LYS A 65 -17.15 -9.23 8.35
C LYS A 65 -17.07 -10.44 9.28
N MET A 66 -18.01 -10.60 10.21
CA MET A 66 -18.05 -11.77 11.08
C MET A 66 -18.33 -13.06 10.31
N ALA A 67 -19.27 -13.02 9.35
CA ALA A 67 -19.52 -14.15 8.45
C ALA A 67 -18.26 -14.53 7.64
N ASN A 68 -17.53 -13.55 7.12
CA ASN A 68 -16.26 -13.77 6.42
C ASN A 68 -15.20 -14.36 7.36
N THR A 69 -15.04 -13.81 8.56
CA THR A 69 -14.05 -14.27 9.55
C THR A 69 -14.30 -15.73 9.97
N ARG A 70 -15.55 -16.14 10.10
CA ARG A 70 -15.92 -17.52 10.43
C ARG A 70 -15.63 -18.54 9.33
N GLN A 71 -15.47 -18.07 8.07
CA GLN A 71 -15.11 -18.90 6.91
C GLN A 71 -13.59 -19.11 6.75
N ILE A 72 -12.76 -18.42 7.54
CA ILE A 72 -11.31 -18.57 7.50
C ILE A 72 -10.92 -20.01 7.85
N ASP A 73 -10.09 -20.61 7.01
CA ASP A 73 -9.56 -21.95 7.20
C ASP A 73 -8.37 -21.92 8.17
N TYR A 74 -8.70 -21.88 9.46
CA TYR A 74 -7.74 -21.95 10.56
C TYR A 74 -8.41 -22.60 11.77
N PRO A 75 -7.68 -23.32 12.66
CA PRO A 75 -8.25 -23.90 13.88
C PRO A 75 -8.95 -22.83 14.70
N LYS A 76 -10.23 -23.07 15.05
CA LYS A 76 -11.09 -22.06 15.70
C LYS A 76 -10.63 -21.71 17.11
N ASP A 77 -10.06 -22.68 17.80
CA ASP A 77 -9.46 -22.54 19.14
C ASP A 77 -8.15 -21.75 19.15
N LYS A 78 -7.54 -21.54 17.98
CA LYS A 78 -6.26 -20.80 17.79
C LYS A 78 -6.41 -19.47 17.06
N LEU A 79 -7.60 -19.14 16.59
CA LEU A 79 -7.91 -17.86 15.94
C LEU A 79 -8.70 -16.97 16.90
N HIS A 80 -8.01 -16.04 17.56
CA HIS A 80 -8.62 -15.10 18.49
C HIS A 80 -9.05 -13.82 17.75
N VAL A 81 -10.34 -13.60 17.62
CA VAL A 81 -10.89 -12.43 16.92
C VAL A 81 -11.02 -11.27 17.89
N MET A 82 -10.41 -10.14 17.55
CA MET A 82 -10.43 -8.92 18.35
C MET A 82 -10.90 -7.75 17.51
N TRP A 83 -11.95 -7.06 17.97
CA TRP A 83 -12.38 -5.80 17.40
C TRP A 83 -11.95 -4.64 18.28
N VAL A 84 -11.31 -3.64 17.65
CA VAL A 84 -10.88 -2.42 18.29
C VAL A 84 -11.73 -1.27 17.77
N THR A 85 -12.61 -0.74 18.61
CA THR A 85 -13.52 0.35 18.23
C THR A 85 -13.05 1.68 18.80
N ASP A 86 -12.95 2.71 17.95
CA ASP A 86 -12.36 4.02 18.24
C ASP A 86 -13.45 5.11 18.25
N GLY A 87 -14.20 5.22 19.35
CA GLY A 87 -15.23 6.24 19.53
C GLY A 87 -16.43 6.11 18.58
N SER A 88 -16.81 4.87 18.21
CA SER A 88 -18.00 4.64 17.38
C SER A 88 -19.27 5.16 18.06
N SER A 89 -20.05 5.96 17.34
CA SER A 89 -21.29 6.60 17.78
C SER A 89 -22.55 5.96 17.19
N ASP A 90 -22.38 4.99 16.30
CA ASP A 90 -23.43 4.18 15.69
C ASP A 90 -23.64 2.86 16.48
N LYS A 91 -24.37 1.91 15.92
CA LYS A 91 -24.64 0.60 16.53
C LYS A 91 -23.50 -0.42 16.38
N THR A 92 -22.29 0.00 15.99
CA THR A 92 -21.16 -0.94 15.82
C THR A 92 -20.92 -1.79 17.08
N ASN A 93 -20.83 -1.15 18.26
CA ASN A 93 -20.57 -1.87 19.52
C ASN A 93 -21.75 -2.73 19.95
N GLU A 94 -23.00 -2.26 19.73
CA GLU A 94 -24.22 -3.01 20.02
C GLU A 94 -24.27 -4.30 19.18
N ARG A 95 -23.96 -4.21 17.86
CA ARG A 95 -23.90 -5.39 17.00
C ARG A 95 -22.77 -6.34 17.37
N LEU A 96 -21.60 -5.84 17.71
CA LEU A 96 -20.48 -6.67 18.14
C LEU A 96 -20.79 -7.43 19.43
N SER A 97 -21.55 -6.86 20.36
CA SER A 97 -21.93 -7.53 21.61
C SER A 97 -22.85 -8.74 21.43
N LEU A 98 -23.40 -8.94 20.22
CA LEU A 98 -24.20 -10.14 19.90
C LEU A 98 -23.32 -11.37 19.56
N TYR A 99 -22.00 -11.20 19.48
CA TYR A 99 -21.03 -12.25 19.15
C TYR A 99 -20.22 -12.64 20.39
N ASP A 100 -20.40 -13.86 20.88
CA ASP A 100 -19.70 -14.37 22.08
C ASP A 100 -18.24 -14.78 21.79
N ASP A 101 -17.89 -14.93 20.51
CA ASP A 101 -16.59 -15.42 20.04
C ASP A 101 -15.61 -14.29 19.66
N VAL A 102 -15.88 -13.05 20.14
CA VAL A 102 -15.01 -11.89 19.87
C VAL A 102 -14.60 -11.18 21.14
N THR A 103 -13.39 -10.65 21.15
CA THR A 103 -12.92 -9.70 22.14
C THR A 103 -13.15 -8.29 21.63
N ILE A 104 -13.86 -7.46 22.40
CA ILE A 104 -14.11 -6.05 22.05
C ILE A 104 -13.20 -5.17 22.90
N VAL A 105 -12.30 -4.43 22.25
CA VAL A 105 -11.47 -3.40 22.86
C VAL A 105 -12.07 -2.05 22.50
N PHE A 106 -12.77 -1.45 23.45
CA PHE A 106 -13.53 -0.22 23.24
C PHE A 106 -12.77 1.02 23.71
N SER A 107 -12.72 2.06 22.89
CA SER A 107 -12.33 3.42 23.29
C SER A 107 -13.53 4.35 23.17
N PRO A 108 -13.91 5.09 24.24
CA PRO A 108 -15.06 5.99 24.20
C PRO A 108 -14.78 7.25 23.36
N GLU A 109 -13.51 7.63 23.21
CA GLU A 109 -13.07 8.81 22.45
C GLU A 109 -12.47 8.41 21.12
N ARG A 110 -12.83 9.17 20.10
CA ARG A 110 -12.23 9.02 18.77
C ARG A 110 -10.84 9.64 18.73
N ARG A 111 -9.80 8.80 18.60
CA ARG A 111 -8.39 9.20 18.51
C ARG A 111 -7.74 8.89 17.16
N GLY A 112 -8.43 8.15 16.30
CA GLY A 112 -7.96 7.76 14.98
C GLY A 112 -7.32 6.37 14.94
N LYS A 113 -7.13 5.86 13.70
CA LYS A 113 -6.69 4.47 13.46
C LYS A 113 -5.37 4.13 14.17
N THR A 114 -4.40 5.03 14.14
CA THR A 114 -3.10 4.82 14.82
C THR A 114 -3.27 4.59 16.32
N ALA A 115 -4.13 5.39 16.98
CA ALA A 115 -4.42 5.23 18.41
C ALA A 115 -5.18 3.93 18.69
N ALA A 116 -6.12 3.56 17.83
CA ALA A 116 -6.85 2.29 17.92
C ALA A 116 -5.90 1.08 17.81
N LEU A 117 -4.97 1.09 16.83
CA LEU A 117 -3.95 0.06 16.68
C LEU A 117 -3.07 -0.05 17.93
N LYS A 118 -2.59 1.08 18.48
CA LYS A 118 -1.79 1.13 19.70
C LYS A 118 -2.53 0.63 20.93
N HIS A 119 -3.83 0.89 21.01
CA HIS A 119 -4.68 0.39 22.07
C HIS A 119 -4.90 -1.13 21.94
N GLY A 120 -5.29 -1.59 20.75
CA GLY A 120 -5.54 -3.01 20.50
C GLY A 120 -4.31 -3.88 20.71
N ILE A 121 -3.13 -3.45 20.24
CA ILE A 121 -1.91 -4.26 20.32
C ILE A 121 -1.49 -4.55 21.77
N LYS A 122 -1.84 -3.71 22.74
CA LYS A 122 -1.57 -3.91 24.16
C LYS A 122 -2.37 -5.05 24.76
N GLU A 123 -3.52 -5.35 24.18
CA GLU A 123 -4.42 -6.43 24.60
C GLU A 123 -4.12 -7.76 23.86
N VAL A 124 -3.27 -7.74 22.84
CA VAL A 124 -2.85 -8.94 22.10
C VAL A 124 -1.94 -9.79 22.97
N LYS A 125 -2.28 -11.07 23.13
CA LYS A 125 -1.52 -12.04 23.94
C LYS A 125 -0.78 -13.07 23.10
N THR A 126 -1.03 -13.10 21.78
CA THR A 126 -0.44 -14.05 20.86
C THR A 126 0.87 -13.52 20.25
N ASP A 127 1.77 -14.41 19.84
CA ASP A 127 3.04 -14.04 19.21
C ASP A 127 2.87 -13.43 17.81
N ILE A 128 1.74 -13.69 17.16
CA ILE A 128 1.42 -13.19 15.83
C ILE A 128 0.09 -12.45 15.89
N VAL A 129 0.07 -11.23 15.40
CA VAL A 129 -1.13 -10.43 15.19
C VAL A 129 -1.34 -10.16 13.71
N VAL A 130 -2.55 -10.42 13.23
CA VAL A 130 -2.99 -10.09 11.88
C VAL A 130 -3.90 -8.89 11.96
N MET A 131 -3.53 -7.80 11.32
CA MET A 131 -4.27 -6.55 11.27
C MET A 131 -5.05 -6.45 9.97
N THR A 132 -6.30 -6.04 10.04
CA THR A 132 -7.17 -5.85 8.88
C THR A 132 -8.19 -4.74 9.13
N ASP A 133 -8.66 -4.11 8.07
CA ASP A 133 -9.75 -3.14 8.15
C ASP A 133 -11.12 -3.87 8.27
N ALA A 134 -12.09 -3.24 8.91
CA ALA A 134 -13.44 -3.80 9.09
C ALA A 134 -14.15 -4.11 7.76
N ASN A 135 -13.95 -3.25 6.78
CA ASN A 135 -14.59 -3.31 5.46
C ASN A 135 -13.83 -4.13 4.40
N THR A 136 -12.85 -4.92 4.81
CA THR A 136 -12.11 -5.83 3.91
C THR A 136 -12.47 -7.29 4.19
N MET A 137 -12.64 -8.09 3.15
CA MET A 137 -12.96 -9.51 3.26
C MET A 137 -11.70 -10.35 3.03
N ILE A 138 -11.33 -11.12 4.02
CA ILE A 138 -10.10 -11.94 4.01
C ILE A 138 -10.37 -13.22 3.21
N GLY A 139 -9.41 -13.60 2.37
CA GLY A 139 -9.44 -14.88 1.65
C GLY A 139 -9.40 -16.08 2.62
N LYS A 140 -10.14 -17.12 2.30
CA LYS A 140 -10.33 -18.29 3.18
C LYS A 140 -9.01 -18.88 3.70
N GLU A 141 -7.99 -19.00 2.84
CA GLU A 141 -6.69 -19.60 3.17
C GLU A 141 -5.63 -18.57 3.58
N ALA A 142 -5.97 -17.28 3.61
CA ALA A 142 -4.99 -16.21 3.79
C ALA A 142 -4.20 -16.32 5.09
N ILE A 143 -4.85 -16.73 6.18
CA ILE A 143 -4.20 -16.89 7.48
C ILE A 143 -3.19 -18.05 7.47
N ARG A 144 -3.51 -19.18 6.83
CA ARG A 144 -2.55 -20.29 6.67
C ARG A 144 -1.31 -19.86 5.90
N VAL A 145 -1.51 -19.12 4.80
CA VAL A 145 -0.38 -18.60 4.00
C VAL A 145 0.48 -17.64 4.83
N ILE A 146 -0.13 -16.77 5.63
CA ILE A 146 0.59 -15.86 6.52
C ILE A 146 1.42 -16.65 7.55
N VAL A 147 0.81 -17.60 8.22
CA VAL A 147 1.46 -18.42 9.26
C VAL A 147 2.60 -19.24 8.67
N ASP A 148 2.44 -19.72 7.44
CA ASP A 148 3.48 -20.47 6.73
C ASP A 148 4.75 -19.60 6.54
N HIS A 149 4.61 -18.36 6.11
CA HIS A 149 5.74 -17.43 6.04
C HIS A 149 6.36 -17.11 7.41
N MET A 150 5.56 -17.09 8.47
CA MET A 150 6.03 -16.80 9.84
C MET A 150 6.85 -17.96 10.46
N GLN A 151 6.96 -19.12 9.81
CA GLN A 151 7.90 -20.16 10.23
C GLN A 151 9.36 -19.73 10.05
N ASP A 152 9.67 -18.86 9.07
CA ASP A 152 11.00 -18.28 8.95
C ASP A 152 11.21 -17.22 10.04
N PRO A 153 12.18 -17.38 10.97
CA PRO A 153 12.44 -16.42 12.03
C PRO A 153 12.91 -15.06 11.51
N LYS A 154 13.38 -14.96 10.26
CA LYS A 154 13.74 -13.69 9.62
C LYS A 154 12.52 -12.89 9.19
N VAL A 155 11.39 -13.54 8.99
CA VAL A 155 10.14 -12.87 8.62
C VAL A 155 9.53 -12.24 9.87
N GLY A 156 9.55 -10.91 9.91
CA GLY A 156 8.94 -10.13 10.99
C GLY A 156 7.56 -9.61 10.63
N CYS A 157 7.28 -9.50 9.32
CA CYS A 157 6.01 -9.02 8.79
C CYS A 157 5.62 -9.82 7.55
N VAL A 158 4.33 -10.05 7.36
CA VAL A 158 3.76 -10.60 6.11
C VAL A 158 2.75 -9.59 5.56
N ALA A 159 3.01 -9.11 4.36
CA ALA A 159 2.12 -8.23 3.63
C ALA A 159 1.22 -9.06 2.70
N GLY A 160 -0.08 -8.96 2.88
CA GLY A 160 -1.06 -9.57 2.01
C GLY A 160 -1.28 -8.79 0.71
N GLU A 161 -1.97 -9.43 -0.21
CA GLU A 161 -2.43 -8.86 -1.48
C GLU A 161 -3.75 -8.13 -1.28
N LYS A 162 -3.80 -6.89 -1.74
CA LYS A 162 -5.05 -6.18 -1.88
C LYS A 162 -5.72 -6.54 -3.21
N ARG A 163 -6.97 -6.98 -3.17
CA ARG A 163 -7.81 -7.18 -4.35
C ARG A 163 -9.01 -6.24 -4.31
N VAL A 164 -9.21 -5.50 -5.39
CA VAL A 164 -10.35 -4.58 -5.51
C VAL A 164 -11.50 -5.32 -6.17
N MET A 165 -12.66 -5.34 -5.50
CA MET A 165 -13.91 -5.85 -6.07
C MET A 165 -14.60 -4.72 -6.84
N ALA A 166 -15.09 -5.04 -8.04
CA ALA A 166 -15.97 -4.14 -8.79
C ALA A 166 -17.41 -4.41 -8.41
N ARG A 167 -18.20 -3.36 -8.14
CA ARG A 167 -19.66 -3.44 -8.24
C ARG A 167 -20.06 -3.31 -9.69
N ASP A 168 -21.17 -3.91 -10.11
CA ASP A 168 -21.60 -4.03 -11.50
C ASP A 168 -21.62 -2.71 -12.30
N ASP A 169 -21.83 -1.58 -11.64
CA ASP A 169 -21.89 -0.24 -12.27
C ASP A 169 -20.53 0.48 -12.38
N SER A 170 -19.45 -0.02 -11.79
CA SER A 170 -18.15 0.68 -11.67
C SER A 170 -16.97 -0.05 -12.35
N GLN A 171 -17.21 -1.04 -13.21
CA GLN A 171 -16.20 -1.95 -13.76
C GLN A 171 -14.92 -1.29 -14.30
N ALA A 172 -15.00 -0.14 -14.95
CA ALA A 172 -13.84 0.44 -15.63
C ALA A 172 -12.92 1.28 -14.70
N ALA A 173 -13.39 1.79 -13.52
CA ALA A 173 -12.50 2.37 -12.51
C ALA A 173 -11.71 1.25 -11.80
N ALA A 174 -12.43 0.17 -11.48
CA ALA A 174 -11.83 -1.04 -10.91
C ALA A 174 -10.79 -1.68 -11.86
N GLU A 175 -11.00 -1.64 -13.18
CA GLU A 175 -10.05 -2.19 -14.14
C GLU A 175 -8.74 -1.38 -14.26
N GLY A 176 -8.80 -0.04 -14.27
CA GLY A 176 -7.60 0.80 -14.33
C GLY A 176 -6.82 0.76 -13.02
N GLU A 177 -7.51 0.78 -11.89
CA GLU A 177 -6.92 0.52 -10.58
C GLU A 177 -6.34 -0.90 -10.53
N GLY A 178 -7.01 -1.89 -11.12
CA GLY A 178 -6.56 -3.27 -11.22
C GLY A 178 -5.23 -3.46 -11.98
N ILE A 179 -4.99 -2.71 -13.07
CA ILE A 179 -3.71 -2.75 -13.80
C ILE A 179 -2.57 -2.21 -12.92
N TYR A 180 -2.80 -1.09 -12.25
CA TYR A 180 -1.83 -0.52 -11.31
C TYR A 180 -1.51 -1.51 -10.19
N TRP A 181 -2.53 -2.12 -9.57
CA TRP A 181 -2.34 -3.09 -8.50
C TRP A 181 -1.62 -4.35 -8.97
N LYS A 182 -1.89 -4.86 -10.16
CA LYS A 182 -1.14 -6.01 -10.73
C LYS A 182 0.35 -5.68 -10.89
N TYR A 183 0.68 -4.48 -11.34
CA TYR A 183 2.07 -4.02 -11.45
C TYR A 183 2.71 -3.88 -10.07
N GLU A 184 2.03 -3.25 -9.12
CA GLU A 184 2.49 -3.06 -7.75
C GLU A 184 2.71 -4.41 -7.04
N SER A 185 1.79 -5.36 -7.22
CA SER A 185 1.91 -6.73 -6.69
C SER A 185 3.10 -7.47 -7.28
N ALA A 186 3.33 -7.32 -8.59
CA ALA A 186 4.51 -7.90 -9.23
C ALA A 186 5.81 -7.31 -8.66
N LEU A 187 5.86 -6.00 -8.42
CA LEU A 187 7.02 -5.36 -7.79
C LEU A 187 7.21 -5.84 -6.34
N LYS A 188 6.16 -5.90 -5.53
CA LYS A 188 6.24 -6.39 -4.14
C LYS A 188 6.77 -7.82 -4.07
N ARG A 189 6.31 -8.69 -4.98
CA ARG A 189 6.79 -10.07 -5.08
C ARG A 189 8.28 -10.11 -5.43
N LEU A 190 8.71 -9.34 -6.44
CA LEU A 190 10.11 -9.29 -6.84
C LEU A 190 10.99 -8.67 -5.76
N ASP A 191 10.50 -7.65 -5.05
CA ASP A 191 11.18 -7.06 -3.90
C ASP A 191 11.42 -8.11 -2.80
N TYR A 192 10.38 -8.86 -2.42
CA TYR A 192 10.51 -9.93 -1.43
C TYR A 192 11.46 -11.03 -1.93
N GLU A 193 11.38 -11.42 -3.18
CA GLU A 193 12.31 -12.40 -3.75
C GLU A 193 13.76 -11.91 -3.75
N LEU A 194 14.01 -10.62 -3.96
CA LEU A 194 15.36 -10.05 -3.87
C LEU A 194 15.80 -9.99 -2.40
N HIS A 195 14.99 -9.40 -1.52
CA HIS A 195 15.32 -9.28 -0.09
C HIS A 195 14.07 -9.12 0.79
N SER A 196 13.32 -8.03 0.65
CA SER A 196 12.14 -7.71 1.47
C SER A 196 11.14 -6.91 0.63
N ALA A 197 9.85 -7.14 0.82
CA ALA A 197 8.85 -6.24 0.26
C ALA A 197 8.97 -4.83 0.90
N MET A 198 8.63 -3.80 0.13
CA MET A 198 8.75 -2.40 0.57
C MET A 198 7.41 -1.87 1.07
N GLY A 199 7.05 -2.32 2.27
CA GLY A 199 5.85 -1.93 3.00
C GLY A 199 4.67 -2.86 2.84
N ALA A 200 3.89 -3.00 3.91
CA ALA A 200 2.61 -3.68 3.93
C ALA A 200 1.47 -2.70 3.61
N ALA A 201 0.26 -3.22 3.45
CA ALA A 201 -0.97 -2.47 3.26
C ALA A 201 -1.97 -2.83 4.36
N GLY A 202 -2.75 -1.85 4.81
CA GLY A 202 -3.63 -1.98 5.98
C GLY A 202 -4.80 -2.94 5.78
N GLU A 203 -5.08 -3.33 4.55
CA GLU A 203 -6.12 -4.30 4.22
C GLU A 203 -5.83 -5.70 4.80
N LEU A 204 -4.55 -6.09 4.80
CA LEU A 204 -4.09 -7.35 5.42
C LEU A 204 -2.59 -7.28 5.69
N CYS A 205 -2.23 -7.21 6.95
CA CYS A 205 -0.84 -7.16 7.40
C CYS A 205 -0.68 -7.98 8.68
N ALA A 206 0.27 -8.90 8.73
CA ALA A 206 0.60 -9.66 9.92
C ALA A 206 2.00 -9.31 10.41
N ILE A 207 2.18 -9.26 11.72
CA ILE A 207 3.49 -9.01 12.34
C ILE A 207 3.72 -9.94 13.52
N ARG A 208 4.98 -10.14 13.87
CA ARG A 208 5.30 -10.65 15.22
C ARG A 208 4.97 -9.56 16.22
N THR A 209 4.10 -9.85 17.18
CA THR A 209 3.59 -8.88 18.16
C THR A 209 4.71 -8.15 18.89
N ALA A 210 5.77 -8.86 19.27
CA ALA A 210 6.96 -8.30 19.94
C ALA A 210 7.76 -7.29 19.08
N LEU A 211 7.51 -7.23 17.77
CA LEU A 211 8.17 -6.28 16.86
C LEU A 211 7.37 -5.00 16.65
N PHE A 212 6.18 -4.90 17.22
CA PHE A 212 5.43 -3.66 17.17
C PHE A 212 6.17 -2.55 17.94
N GLU A 213 6.36 -1.43 17.30
CA GLU A 213 6.89 -0.21 17.93
C GLU A 213 5.84 0.89 17.92
N ASP A 214 5.78 1.65 19.01
CA ASP A 214 4.88 2.79 19.10
C ASP A 214 5.28 3.86 18.07
N MET A 215 4.27 4.51 17.52
CA MET A 215 4.46 5.53 16.50
C MET A 215 3.72 6.82 16.87
N PRO A 216 4.16 8.00 16.37
CA PRO A 216 3.45 9.25 16.58
C PRO A 216 2.00 9.19 16.10
N ASP A 217 1.08 9.82 16.84
CA ASP A 217 -0.36 9.80 16.55
C ASP A 217 -0.72 10.51 15.23
N ASP A 218 0.16 11.37 14.72
CA ASP A 218 0.03 12.05 13.42
C ASP A 218 0.48 11.19 12.23
N THR A 219 0.74 9.88 12.44
CA THR A 219 1.15 8.96 11.39
C THR A 219 0.02 8.76 10.39
N LEU A 220 0.30 9.03 9.10
CA LEU A 220 -0.69 8.96 8.02
C LEU A 220 -0.75 7.58 7.35
N LEU A 221 0.35 6.82 7.35
CA LEU A 221 0.47 5.46 6.82
C LEU A 221 1.02 4.57 7.93
N ASP A 222 0.14 4.17 8.83
CA ASP A 222 0.42 3.34 9.99
C ASP A 222 0.99 1.96 9.60
N ASP A 223 0.33 1.28 8.68
CA ASP A 223 0.72 -0.01 8.11
C ASP A 223 2.13 0.01 7.49
N PHE A 224 2.42 1.07 6.74
CA PHE A 224 3.72 1.25 6.12
C PHE A 224 4.83 1.51 7.16
N ILE A 225 4.58 2.38 8.15
CA ILE A 225 5.55 2.68 9.21
C ILE A 225 5.81 1.44 10.07
N ILE A 226 4.76 0.73 10.51
CA ILE A 226 4.90 -0.50 11.31
C ILE A 226 5.78 -1.51 10.56
N SER A 227 5.43 -1.83 9.32
CA SER A 227 6.13 -2.84 8.54
C SER A 227 7.58 -2.45 8.22
N MET A 228 7.84 -1.18 7.87
CA MET A 228 9.20 -0.74 7.53
C MET A 228 10.11 -0.56 8.74
N ARG A 229 9.59 -0.27 9.95
CA ARG A 229 10.37 -0.30 11.19
C ARG A 229 10.83 -1.72 11.54
N ILE A 230 10.03 -2.72 11.22
CA ILE A 230 10.43 -4.13 11.34
C ILE A 230 11.63 -4.43 10.43
N VAL A 231 11.64 -3.88 9.21
CA VAL A 231 12.80 -3.98 8.29
C VAL A 231 14.02 -3.22 8.84
N GLU A 232 13.83 -2.05 9.45
CA GLU A 232 14.90 -1.28 10.10
C GLU A 232 15.62 -2.08 11.20
N ARG A 233 14.90 -2.99 11.88
CA ARG A 233 15.44 -3.91 12.88
C ARG A 233 16.09 -5.18 12.28
N GLY A 234 16.23 -5.26 10.98
CA GLY A 234 16.91 -6.37 10.29
C GLY A 234 16.03 -7.57 9.94
N TYR A 235 14.72 -7.50 10.18
CA TYR A 235 13.76 -8.50 9.71
C TYR A 235 13.35 -8.21 8.27
N VAL A 236 12.59 -9.12 7.66
CA VAL A 236 12.06 -8.96 6.30
C VAL A 236 10.54 -8.94 6.31
N ILE A 237 9.98 -8.22 5.34
CA ILE A 237 8.55 -8.28 5.01
C ILE A 237 8.40 -9.33 3.92
N ALA A 238 7.74 -10.46 4.22
CA ALA A 238 7.30 -11.41 3.22
C ALA A 238 6.08 -10.88 2.46
N TYR A 239 5.93 -11.29 1.22
CA TYR A 239 4.75 -10.96 0.42
C TYR A 239 4.25 -12.21 -0.32
N ASP A 240 2.96 -12.48 -0.19
CA ASP A 240 2.31 -13.56 -0.92
C ASP A 240 0.94 -13.12 -1.43
N SER A 241 0.70 -13.33 -2.72
CA SER A 241 -0.58 -12.98 -3.37
C SER A 241 -1.72 -13.95 -3.04
N ASN A 242 -1.43 -15.08 -2.39
CA ASN A 242 -2.44 -16.01 -1.89
C ASN A 242 -2.97 -15.59 -0.52
N ALA A 243 -2.18 -14.83 0.26
CA ALA A 243 -2.67 -14.12 1.44
C ALA A 243 -3.34 -12.83 0.99
N TYR A 244 -4.63 -12.85 0.69
CA TYR A 244 -5.30 -11.67 0.14
C TYR A 244 -6.49 -11.20 0.97
N ALA A 245 -6.77 -9.90 0.86
CA ALA A 245 -8.01 -9.30 1.31
C ALA A 245 -8.67 -8.53 0.16
N MET A 246 -9.98 -8.59 0.11
CA MET A 246 -10.83 -7.95 -0.90
C MET A 246 -11.54 -6.75 -0.30
N GLU A 247 -11.57 -5.64 -1.04
CA GLU A 247 -12.40 -4.48 -0.67
C GLU A 247 -13.07 -3.90 -1.90
N TYR A 248 -14.17 -3.18 -1.68
CA TYR A 248 -14.79 -2.39 -2.74
C TYR A 248 -13.92 -1.16 -3.06
N GLY A 249 -13.85 -0.81 -4.35
CA GLY A 249 -13.19 0.41 -4.78
C GLY A 249 -13.80 1.67 -4.15
N SER A 250 -13.10 2.81 -4.27
CA SER A 250 -13.64 4.11 -3.84
C SER A 250 -14.94 4.42 -4.59
N ALA A 251 -15.93 5.00 -3.91
CA ALA A 251 -17.24 5.29 -4.48
C ALA A 251 -17.15 6.18 -5.74
N ASP A 252 -16.24 7.15 -5.72
CA ASP A 252 -16.04 8.07 -6.83
C ASP A 252 -14.58 8.59 -6.88
N ILE A 253 -14.27 9.38 -7.92
CA ILE A 253 -12.94 9.95 -8.15
C ILE A 253 -12.55 11.01 -7.08
N VAL A 254 -13.53 11.61 -6.42
CA VAL A 254 -13.28 12.61 -5.36
C VAL A 254 -12.78 11.90 -4.10
N GLU A 255 -13.44 10.81 -3.71
CA GLU A 255 -13.00 9.98 -2.59
C GLU A 255 -11.64 9.33 -2.88
N GLU A 256 -11.43 8.86 -4.12
CA GLU A 256 -10.11 8.35 -4.54
C GLU A 256 -9.04 9.43 -4.47
N SER A 257 -9.35 10.68 -4.85
CA SER A 257 -8.42 11.80 -4.73
C SER A 257 -8.05 12.12 -3.27
N LYS A 258 -9.03 12.08 -2.35
CA LYS A 258 -8.77 12.25 -0.90
C LYS A 258 -7.83 11.16 -0.39
N ARG A 259 -8.09 9.91 -0.76
CA ARG A 259 -7.25 8.75 -0.41
C ARG A 259 -5.84 8.89 -0.97
N LYS A 260 -5.67 9.18 -2.27
CA LYS A 260 -4.34 9.35 -2.90
C LYS A 260 -3.57 10.53 -2.35
N ARG A 261 -4.23 11.65 -2.03
CA ARG A 261 -3.63 12.79 -1.36
C ARG A 261 -3.07 12.40 0.02
N ARG A 262 -3.83 11.63 0.82
CA ARG A 262 -3.38 11.13 2.13
C ARG A 262 -2.19 10.16 1.97
N ILE A 263 -2.25 9.25 1.00
CA ILE A 263 -1.16 8.30 0.71
C ILE A 263 0.12 9.06 0.30
N ALA A 264 0.00 10.09 -0.54
CA ALA A 264 1.14 10.89 -0.96
C ALA A 264 1.76 11.68 0.22
N ALA A 265 0.92 12.33 1.04
CA ALA A 265 1.36 13.02 2.25
C ALA A 265 2.06 12.06 3.23
N GLY A 266 1.45 10.90 3.46
CA GLY A 266 2.00 9.87 4.33
C GLY A 266 3.28 9.25 3.76
N GLY A 267 3.41 9.13 2.44
CA GLY A 267 4.63 8.68 1.78
C GLY A 267 5.81 9.64 2.00
N LEU A 268 5.55 10.96 1.89
CA LEU A 268 6.55 12.00 2.22
C LEU A 268 6.95 11.95 3.68
N GLN A 269 5.96 11.88 4.60
CA GLN A 269 6.18 11.76 6.03
C GLN A 269 7.00 10.51 6.37
N SER A 270 6.64 9.36 5.79
CA SER A 270 7.32 8.09 6.00
C SER A 270 8.74 8.09 5.44
N SER A 271 8.96 8.69 4.27
CA SER A 271 10.30 8.83 3.70
C SER A 271 11.24 9.59 4.64
N TRP A 272 10.74 10.64 5.30
CA TRP A 272 11.51 11.39 6.28
C TRP A 272 11.75 10.59 7.58
N ARG A 273 10.72 9.93 8.10
CA ARG A 273 10.79 9.16 9.37
C ARG A 273 11.67 7.92 9.26
N LEU A 274 11.73 7.32 8.08
CA LEU A 274 12.51 6.10 7.78
C LEU A 274 13.81 6.41 7.01
N ARG A 275 14.36 7.62 7.14
CA ARG A 275 15.56 8.03 6.39
C ARG A 275 16.81 7.19 6.68
N SER A 276 16.87 6.53 7.84
CA SER A 276 17.92 5.56 8.19
C SER A 276 18.00 4.42 7.16
N LEU A 277 16.83 3.94 6.69
CA LEU A 277 16.75 2.89 5.66
C LEU A 277 17.28 3.33 4.27
N MET A 278 17.47 4.63 4.04
CA MET A 278 18.09 5.13 2.80
C MET A 278 19.62 5.05 2.82
N ASN A 279 20.22 4.73 3.99
CA ASN A 279 21.66 4.63 4.10
C ASN A 279 22.17 3.30 3.53
N PRO A 280 22.86 3.29 2.38
CA PRO A 280 23.34 2.07 1.76
C PRO A 280 24.48 1.39 2.51
N LEU A 281 25.14 2.08 3.43
CA LEU A 281 26.19 1.50 4.27
C LEU A 281 25.62 0.63 5.40
N LEU A 282 24.42 0.98 5.89
CA LEU A 282 23.74 0.22 6.93
C LEU A 282 22.81 -0.84 6.35
N HIS A 283 22.10 -0.50 5.28
CA HIS A 283 21.05 -1.31 4.68
C HIS A 283 21.20 -1.39 3.15
N PRO A 284 22.25 -2.00 2.59
CA PRO A 284 22.59 -1.86 1.16
C PRO A 284 21.46 -2.25 0.21
N ILE A 285 20.86 -3.43 0.40
CA ILE A 285 19.77 -3.91 -0.47
C ILE A 285 18.47 -3.17 -0.17
N THR A 286 18.13 -3.02 1.11
CA THR A 286 16.91 -2.31 1.53
C THR A 286 16.93 -0.84 1.07
N ALA A 287 18.06 -0.14 1.19
CA ALA A 287 18.19 1.25 0.72
C ALA A 287 17.94 1.34 -0.79
N PHE A 288 18.53 0.44 -1.56
CA PHE A 288 18.28 0.35 -3.00
C PHE A 288 16.78 0.14 -3.30
N GLN A 289 16.13 -0.84 -2.66
CA GLN A 289 14.72 -1.14 -2.87
C GLN A 289 13.82 0.01 -2.38
N PHE A 290 14.05 0.53 -1.18
CA PHE A 290 13.23 1.57 -0.59
C PHE A 290 13.28 2.87 -1.37
N VAL A 291 14.49 3.34 -1.73
CA VAL A 291 14.67 4.55 -2.53
C VAL A 291 14.02 4.39 -3.90
N SER A 292 14.30 3.29 -4.60
CA SER A 292 13.84 3.09 -5.98
C SER A 292 12.33 2.84 -6.06
N HIS A 293 11.78 2.04 -5.14
CA HIS A 293 10.36 1.66 -5.20
C HIS A 293 9.44 2.72 -4.58
N ARG A 294 9.87 3.39 -3.50
CA ARG A 294 8.98 4.26 -2.71
C ARG A 294 9.41 5.73 -2.74
N VAL A 295 10.65 6.03 -2.30
CA VAL A 295 11.08 7.40 -2.07
C VAL A 295 11.04 8.22 -3.36
N LEU A 296 11.60 7.73 -4.47
CA LEU A 296 11.60 8.44 -5.74
C LEU A 296 10.18 8.80 -6.22
N ARG A 297 9.23 7.87 -6.08
CA ARG A 297 7.83 8.10 -6.49
C ARG A 297 7.14 9.21 -5.70
N TRP A 298 7.47 9.34 -4.41
CA TRP A 298 6.83 10.31 -3.54
C TRP A 298 7.55 11.65 -3.50
N THR A 299 8.81 11.70 -3.98
CA THR A 299 9.68 12.87 -3.86
C THR A 299 10.11 13.40 -5.23
N VAL A 300 11.17 12.86 -5.79
CA VAL A 300 11.89 13.43 -6.96
C VAL A 300 11.09 13.31 -8.26
N THR A 301 10.47 12.17 -8.51
CA THR A 301 9.87 11.87 -9.82
C THR A 301 8.73 12.81 -10.24
N PRO A 302 7.79 13.22 -9.37
CA PRO A 302 6.76 14.19 -9.75
C PRO A 302 7.31 15.55 -10.15
N PHE A 303 8.40 15.99 -9.49
CA PHE A 303 9.10 17.24 -9.85
C PHE A 303 9.87 17.09 -11.15
N ALA A 304 10.54 15.95 -11.38
CA ALA A 304 11.21 15.67 -12.66
C ALA A 304 10.21 15.67 -13.82
N MET A 305 9.02 15.07 -13.64
CA MET A 305 7.95 15.12 -14.64
C MET A 305 7.49 16.55 -14.95
N LEU A 306 7.34 17.38 -13.92
CA LEU A 306 6.97 18.78 -14.10
C LEU A 306 8.08 19.56 -14.82
N ALA A 307 9.35 19.34 -14.47
CA ALA A 307 10.50 20.00 -15.07
C ALA A 307 10.73 19.60 -16.54
N LEU A 308 10.36 18.38 -16.93
CA LEU A 308 10.47 17.91 -18.32
C LEU A 308 9.70 18.79 -19.31
N ILE A 309 8.58 19.42 -18.89
CA ILE A 309 7.77 20.26 -19.77
C ILE A 309 8.57 21.49 -20.24
N PRO A 310 8.98 22.43 -19.34
CA PRO A 310 9.71 23.62 -19.77
C PRO A 310 11.09 23.29 -20.36
N LEU A 311 11.78 22.25 -19.86
CA LEU A 311 13.08 21.86 -20.42
C LEU A 311 12.95 21.40 -21.86
N ASN A 312 11.94 20.59 -22.19
CA ASN A 312 11.77 20.12 -23.57
C ASN A 312 11.33 21.24 -24.51
N VAL A 313 10.41 22.10 -24.06
CA VAL A 313 10.01 23.30 -24.84
C VAL A 313 11.22 24.19 -25.14
N ALA A 314 12.07 24.46 -24.17
CA ALA A 314 13.25 25.28 -24.36
C ALA A 314 14.22 24.64 -25.39
N LEU A 315 14.47 23.33 -25.30
CA LEU A 315 15.34 22.60 -26.23
C LEU A 315 14.79 22.59 -27.68
N VAL A 316 13.47 22.49 -27.83
CA VAL A 316 12.82 22.58 -29.16
C VAL A 316 12.97 24.00 -29.73
N LEU A 317 12.76 25.05 -28.93
CA LEU A 317 12.89 26.43 -29.35
C LEU A 317 14.35 26.79 -29.71
N ASP A 318 15.31 26.23 -28.97
CA ASP A 318 16.75 26.40 -29.24
C ASP A 318 17.24 25.56 -30.43
N ASN A 319 16.34 24.80 -31.11
CA ASN A 319 16.70 23.87 -32.20
C ASN A 319 17.84 22.91 -31.83
N ALA A 320 17.87 22.44 -30.58
CA ALA A 320 18.92 21.57 -30.04
C ALA A 320 19.02 20.18 -30.72
N GLY A 321 18.03 19.81 -31.55
CA GLY A 321 18.01 18.59 -32.34
C GLY A 321 16.60 17.98 -32.51
N TRP A 322 16.41 17.21 -33.56
CA TRP A 322 15.14 16.61 -33.94
C TRP A 322 14.55 15.67 -32.86
N ILE A 323 15.42 15.05 -32.05
CA ILE A 323 15.00 14.11 -31.00
C ILE A 323 14.11 14.79 -29.94
N TYR A 324 14.42 16.05 -29.59
CA TYR A 324 13.65 16.83 -28.62
C TYR A 324 12.26 17.17 -29.17
N THR A 325 12.17 17.46 -30.47
CA THR A 325 10.87 17.67 -31.14
C THR A 325 10.03 16.41 -31.15
N VAL A 326 10.62 15.25 -31.44
CA VAL A 326 9.89 13.96 -31.39
C VAL A 326 9.40 13.65 -29.99
N ILE A 327 10.27 13.81 -28.98
CA ILE A 327 9.87 13.57 -27.57
C ILE A 327 8.78 14.56 -27.16
N TRP A 328 8.84 15.82 -27.62
CA TRP A 328 7.79 16.82 -27.34
C TRP A 328 6.44 16.43 -27.94
N ILE A 329 6.42 15.96 -29.17
CA ILE A 329 5.19 15.44 -29.80
C ILE A 329 4.62 14.26 -29.02
N MET A 330 5.47 13.31 -28.62
CA MET A 330 5.05 12.16 -27.81
C MET A 330 4.50 12.61 -26.44
N GLN A 331 5.13 13.59 -25.81
CA GLN A 331 4.71 14.17 -24.53
C GLN A 331 3.35 14.88 -24.66
N LEU A 332 3.14 15.64 -25.74
CA LEU A 332 1.85 16.28 -26.04
C LEU A 332 0.75 15.23 -26.28
N MET A 333 1.03 14.19 -27.07
CA MET A 333 0.08 13.09 -27.29
C MET A 333 -0.30 12.39 -25.98
N PHE A 334 0.66 12.18 -25.09
CA PHE A 334 0.42 11.61 -23.79
C PHE A 334 -0.50 12.50 -22.93
N TYR A 335 -0.28 13.82 -22.91
CA TYR A 335 -1.15 14.75 -22.16
C TYR A 335 -2.55 14.85 -22.76
N LEU A 336 -2.66 14.89 -24.09
CA LEU A 336 -3.95 14.88 -24.78
C LEU A 336 -4.72 13.59 -24.49
N ALA A 337 -4.06 12.44 -24.52
CA ALA A 337 -4.66 11.16 -24.15
C ALA A 337 -5.15 11.17 -22.70
N ALA A 338 -4.38 11.76 -21.77
CA ALA A 338 -4.79 11.88 -20.37
C ALA A 338 -6.02 12.79 -20.19
N LEU A 339 -6.07 13.93 -20.90
CA LEU A 339 -7.22 14.84 -20.90
C LEU A 339 -8.47 14.17 -21.50
N ALA A 340 -8.31 13.46 -22.60
CA ALA A 340 -9.40 12.66 -23.19
C ALA A 340 -9.89 11.57 -22.24
N GLY A 341 -8.97 10.88 -21.53
CA GLY A 341 -9.31 9.91 -20.50
C GLY A 341 -10.08 10.52 -19.34
N GLN A 342 -9.67 11.69 -18.87
CA GLN A 342 -10.38 12.47 -17.84
C GLN A 342 -11.79 12.85 -18.29
N TRP A 343 -11.92 13.37 -19.51
CA TRP A 343 -13.21 13.78 -20.06
C TRP A 343 -14.16 12.60 -20.24
N LEU A 344 -13.67 11.44 -20.72
CA LEU A 344 -14.48 10.23 -20.81
C LEU A 344 -14.91 9.76 -19.42
N ALA A 345 -13.98 9.72 -18.46
CA ALA A 345 -14.28 9.32 -17.10
C ALA A 345 -15.34 10.23 -16.43
N SER A 346 -15.29 11.55 -16.68
CA SER A 346 -16.30 12.49 -16.17
C SER A 346 -17.71 12.26 -16.75
N LYS A 347 -17.81 11.60 -17.92
CA LYS A 347 -19.09 11.22 -18.57
C LYS A 347 -19.50 9.76 -18.26
N GLY A 348 -18.84 9.12 -17.29
CA GLY A 348 -19.10 7.70 -16.99
C GLY A 348 -18.66 6.72 -18.08
N ARG A 349 -18.02 7.21 -19.14
CA ARG A 349 -17.49 6.38 -20.24
C ARG A 349 -16.00 6.13 -20.00
N LYS A 350 -15.52 4.91 -20.24
CA LYS A 350 -14.13 4.56 -19.98
C LYS A 350 -13.52 3.78 -21.14
N ASN A 351 -12.31 4.23 -21.53
CA ASN A 351 -11.46 3.55 -22.48
C ASN A 351 -10.15 3.20 -21.76
N LYS A 352 -9.81 1.92 -21.68
CA LYS A 352 -8.60 1.43 -20.98
C LYS A 352 -7.32 2.15 -21.41
N LEU A 353 -7.12 2.38 -22.70
CA LEU A 353 -5.92 3.02 -23.24
C LEU A 353 -5.79 4.48 -22.81
N LEU A 354 -6.91 5.21 -22.76
CA LEU A 354 -6.93 6.62 -22.34
C LEU A 354 -6.95 6.78 -20.82
N TYR A 355 -7.47 5.77 -20.11
CA TYR A 355 -7.51 5.79 -18.65
C TYR A 355 -6.12 5.64 -18.02
N ILE A 356 -5.21 4.88 -18.62
CA ILE A 356 -3.84 4.69 -18.11
C ILE A 356 -3.07 6.01 -17.99
N PRO A 357 -2.90 6.84 -19.05
CA PRO A 357 -2.22 8.13 -18.94
C PRO A 357 -2.95 9.12 -18.00
N TYR A 358 -4.30 9.11 -18.00
CA TYR A 358 -5.07 9.92 -17.05
C TYR A 358 -4.77 9.53 -15.61
N TYR A 359 -4.87 8.25 -15.25
CA TYR A 359 -4.64 7.78 -13.88
C TYR A 359 -3.19 7.99 -13.44
N PHE A 360 -2.23 7.83 -14.36
CA PHE A 360 -0.83 8.10 -14.11
C PHE A 360 -0.59 9.58 -13.73
N LEU A 361 -1.12 10.53 -14.50
CA LEU A 361 -1.04 11.95 -14.16
C LEU A 361 -1.80 12.29 -12.88
N PHE A 362 -2.98 11.70 -12.69
CA PHE A 362 -3.78 11.87 -11.48
C PHE A 362 -2.99 11.45 -10.21
N MET A 363 -2.31 10.31 -10.25
CA MET A 363 -1.48 9.83 -9.14
C MET A 363 -0.34 10.81 -8.82
N ASN A 364 0.38 11.28 -9.84
CA ASN A 364 1.50 12.21 -9.66
C ASN A 364 1.03 13.61 -9.22
N ALA A 365 -0.08 14.11 -9.74
CA ALA A 365 -0.66 15.38 -9.32
C ALA A 365 -1.08 15.36 -7.84
N ASN A 366 -1.53 14.21 -7.33
CA ASN A 366 -1.87 14.06 -5.91
C ASN A 366 -0.65 14.14 -4.99
N VAL A 367 0.59 13.98 -5.47
CA VAL A 367 1.80 14.22 -4.66
C VAL A 367 1.88 15.70 -4.27
N PHE A 368 1.66 16.63 -5.21
CA PHE A 368 1.64 18.07 -4.90
C PHE A 368 0.50 18.44 -3.95
N ARG A 369 -0.67 17.84 -4.12
CA ARG A 369 -1.79 17.99 -3.17
C ARG A 369 -1.44 17.40 -1.79
N GLY A 370 -0.68 16.32 -1.76
CA GLY A 370 -0.16 15.69 -0.54
C GLY A 370 0.82 16.59 0.21
N ILE A 371 1.74 17.26 -0.49
CA ILE A 371 2.66 18.26 0.09
C ILE A 371 1.86 19.36 0.80
N ARG A 372 0.87 19.93 0.09
CA ARG A 372 0.00 20.96 0.68
C ARG A 372 -0.79 20.43 1.89
N TYR A 373 -1.31 19.22 1.79
CA TYR A 373 -2.03 18.56 2.89
C TYR A 373 -1.14 18.37 4.12
N LEU A 374 0.10 17.92 3.94
CA LEU A 374 1.06 17.73 5.02
C LEU A 374 1.43 19.07 5.70
N ALA A 375 1.53 20.15 4.92
CA ALA A 375 1.82 21.48 5.44
C ALA A 375 0.65 22.15 6.18
N THR A 376 -0.60 21.75 5.91
CA THR A 376 -1.80 22.40 6.46
C THR A 376 -2.51 21.58 7.53
N LYS A 377 -2.27 20.26 7.63
CA LYS A 377 -2.96 19.41 8.58
C LYS A 377 -2.20 19.33 9.90
N THR A 378 -2.88 19.68 11.00
CA THR A 378 -2.33 19.67 12.37
C THR A 378 -2.67 18.41 13.15
N ASN A 379 -3.66 17.60 12.72
CA ASN A 379 -4.15 16.43 13.47
C ASN A 379 -4.26 15.20 12.58
N GLY A 380 -3.81 14.03 13.07
CA GLY A 380 -3.85 12.72 12.41
C GLY A 380 -5.23 12.04 12.32
N THR A 381 -6.34 12.78 12.53
CA THR A 381 -7.69 12.17 12.50
C THR A 381 -8.02 11.60 11.14
N TRP A 382 -8.39 10.32 11.16
CA TRP A 382 -8.80 9.56 9.98
C TRP A 382 -10.21 9.98 9.51
N GLU A 383 -10.32 10.37 8.24
CA GLU A 383 -11.61 10.59 7.60
C GLU A 383 -12.11 9.26 7.02
N LYS A 384 -13.32 8.81 7.42
CA LYS A 384 -13.95 7.63 6.83
C LYS A 384 -14.17 7.87 5.34
N ALA A 385 -13.53 7.09 4.47
CA ALA A 385 -13.75 7.16 3.04
C ALA A 385 -15.09 6.54 2.69
N LYS A 386 -15.91 7.22 1.90
CA LYS A 386 -17.11 6.62 1.32
C LYS A 386 -16.69 5.59 0.28
N ARG A 387 -17.17 4.37 0.43
CA ARG A 387 -16.94 3.27 -0.51
C ARG A 387 -18.22 2.99 -1.28
N GLY A 388 -18.08 2.70 -2.55
CA GLY A 388 -19.19 2.42 -3.46
C GLY A 388 -19.82 1.05 -3.24
#